data_ecd30e3497be298f5cb8eb145c0d0a14
#
_entry.id   ecd30e3497be298f5cb8eb145c0d0a14
#
_cell.length_a   1.000
_cell.length_b   1.000
_cell.length_c   1.000
_cell.angle_alpha   90.00
_cell.angle_beta   90.00
_cell.angle_gamma   90.00
#
_symmetry.space_group_name_H-M   'P 1'
#
loop_
_entity.id
_entity.type
_entity.pdbx_description
1 polymer ?
#
loop_
_entity_poly.entity_id
_entity_poly.type
_entity_poly.pdbx_seq_one_letter_code
_entity_poly.pdbx_strand_id
1 'polypeptide(L)'
;MKRLFFLSFYMVIILSLMNSCKENDISQFAGQPDEVELITLAPGHFHAYLVQKEMYDQVHSTVHVYAPEGPEVNSHLSMIESYNTRGDNPTSWNQVVYTGNDYLDRMLEEKKGNVVVLAGNNRRKTSYIKRAVDEGLNVFSDKPMAINMENFELLKRAFESAEENNVLLYDIMTERYEITSILQKELMQLPGVFGTVEKGTTENPAVIKESVHYFFKYVSGKILERPPWFFDVNQQGDGIVDVSTHLVDLVQWACFPGEIIDYERDIDMISASRWPTPLTRSQFESITGHTDFPDYLNEYIEDDTVAQIYSNGEMNYSLKGVHSQVIVKWGYRAPEGAGDTHYSLTRGSNANLIIHQGAEQNFKPVLYIEPADPENINDFEKVLLNEFSGIQANYPGVELKKLESSWEVVVPEIYHVGHETHFAQVMEKYLQFLVDGKLPDWEVPNMIAKYYTTTKALEMAGGAD
;
A
#
# COMPACT_ATOMS: atom_id res chain seq x y z
N MET A 1 8.37 91.65 1.58
CA MET A 1 9.24 90.59 2.07
C MET A 1 8.45 89.27 2.03
N LYS A 2 8.67 88.54 1.01
CA LYS A 2 7.91 87.30 0.73
C LYS A 2 8.68 86.11 1.32
N ARG A 3 8.08 85.36 2.24
CA ARG A 3 8.61 84.07 2.71
C ARG A 3 8.07 82.95 1.80
N LEU A 4 8.97 82.28 1.10
CA LEU A 4 8.70 81.04 0.38
C LEU A 4 8.59 79.87 1.39
N PHE A 5 7.48 79.19 1.39
CA PHE A 5 7.32 77.93 2.04
C PHE A 5 7.73 76.82 1.05
N PHE A 6 8.81 76.08 1.36
CA PHE A 6 9.16 74.82 0.68
C PHE A 6 8.33 73.66 1.32
N LEU A 7 7.38 73.17 0.60
CA LEU A 7 6.75 71.86 0.94
C LEU A 7 7.66 70.71 0.45
N SER A 8 8.34 70.12 1.42
CA SER A 8 8.99 68.79 1.16
C SER A 8 7.92 67.67 1.03
N PHE A 9 7.75 67.19 -0.17
CA PHE A 9 6.93 66.01 -0.45
C PHE A 9 7.75 64.85 -0.06
N TYR A 10 7.54 64.28 1.16
CA TYR A 10 8.05 62.95 1.52
C TYR A 10 7.19 61.92 0.81
N MET A 11 7.72 61.41 -0.28
CA MET A 11 7.20 60.18 -0.96
C MET A 11 7.56 59.00 -0.10
N VAL A 12 6.66 58.65 0.80
CA VAL A 12 6.73 57.36 1.52
C VAL A 12 6.46 56.26 0.51
N ILE A 13 7.53 55.65 0.02
CA ILE A 13 7.46 54.38 -0.69
C ILE A 13 7.11 53.31 0.37
N ILE A 14 5.83 53.03 0.49
CA ILE A 14 5.36 51.83 1.16
C ILE A 14 5.77 50.67 0.24
N LEU A 15 6.93 50.06 0.53
CA LEU A 15 7.20 48.70 0.12
C LEU A 15 6.14 47.84 0.83
N SER A 16 5.03 47.64 0.17
CA SER A 16 4.19 46.49 0.47
C SER A 16 5.04 45.27 0.22
N LEU A 17 5.58 44.71 1.29
CA LEU A 17 5.94 43.32 1.38
C LEU A 17 4.64 42.57 1.01
N MET A 18 4.48 42.27 -0.25
CA MET A 18 3.61 41.20 -0.67
C MET A 18 4.22 39.97 -0.04
N ASN A 19 3.75 39.58 1.15
CA ASN A 19 3.67 38.23 1.51
C ASN A 19 2.83 37.58 0.39
N SER A 20 3.51 37.02 -0.59
CA SER A 20 2.92 36.01 -1.45
C SER A 20 2.49 34.90 -0.50
N CYS A 21 1.26 34.98 0.00
CA CYS A 21 0.52 33.77 0.25
C CYS A 21 0.66 33.03 -1.08
N LYS A 22 1.31 31.85 -1.08
CA LYS A 22 1.15 30.91 -2.18
C LYS A 22 -0.37 30.82 -2.35
N GLU A 23 -0.89 31.41 -3.40
CA GLU A 23 -2.24 31.13 -3.87
C GLU A 23 -2.29 29.60 -3.92
N ASN A 24 -3.31 29.02 -3.32
CA ASN A 24 -3.58 27.60 -3.47
C ASN A 24 -3.55 27.34 -4.96
N ASP A 25 -2.56 26.60 -5.42
CA ASP A 25 -2.49 26.18 -6.80
C ASP A 25 -3.82 25.48 -7.10
N ILE A 26 -4.56 26.05 -8.04
CA ILE A 26 -5.82 25.48 -8.48
C ILE A 26 -5.47 24.11 -9.02
N SER A 27 -6.08 23.06 -8.47
CA SER A 27 -5.90 21.70 -8.97
C SER A 27 -6.00 21.68 -10.49
N GLN A 28 -5.13 20.91 -11.15
CA GLN A 28 -5.19 20.69 -12.59
C GLN A 28 -6.44 19.88 -12.99
N PHE A 29 -7.10 19.24 -12.03
CA PHE A 29 -8.25 18.37 -12.21
C PHE A 29 -9.47 18.98 -11.49
N ALA A 30 -10.61 18.96 -12.16
CA ALA A 30 -11.88 19.51 -11.68
C ALA A 30 -12.94 18.42 -11.47
N GLY A 31 -12.60 17.15 -11.60
CA GLY A 31 -13.50 16.02 -11.49
C GLY A 31 -14.43 15.87 -12.72
N GLN A 32 -14.00 16.40 -13.87
CA GLN A 32 -14.79 16.30 -15.08
C GLN A 32 -14.60 14.93 -15.75
N PRO A 33 -15.58 14.46 -16.52
CA PRO A 33 -15.42 13.25 -17.33
C PRO A 33 -14.19 13.32 -18.26
N ASP A 34 -13.50 12.20 -18.40
CA ASP A 34 -12.35 12.01 -19.31
C ASP A 34 -11.13 12.93 -19.02
N GLU A 35 -11.06 13.54 -17.85
CA GLU A 35 -10.01 14.50 -17.49
C GLU A 35 -8.68 13.80 -17.12
N VAL A 36 -8.77 12.56 -16.64
CA VAL A 36 -7.61 11.74 -16.26
C VAL A 36 -7.26 10.80 -17.40
N GLU A 37 -6.06 10.96 -17.95
CA GLU A 37 -5.52 10.13 -19.03
C GLU A 37 -4.42 9.23 -18.48
N LEU A 38 -4.68 7.90 -18.44
CA LEU A 38 -3.76 6.92 -17.89
C LEU A 38 -2.65 6.54 -18.86
N ILE A 39 -1.46 6.42 -18.32
CA ILE A 39 -0.31 5.77 -18.95
C ILE A 39 0.04 4.54 -18.12
N THR A 40 0.00 3.34 -18.68
CA THR A 40 0.51 2.13 -18.03
C THR A 40 1.96 1.90 -18.44
N LEU A 41 2.89 1.96 -17.48
CA LEU A 41 4.31 1.80 -17.78
C LEU A 41 4.83 0.45 -17.27
N ALA A 42 5.39 -0.34 -18.18
CA ALA A 42 6.03 -1.64 -17.91
C ALA A 42 5.19 -2.56 -16.99
N PRO A 43 3.91 -2.85 -17.34
CA PRO A 43 3.08 -3.76 -16.55
C PRO A 43 3.70 -5.15 -16.51
N GLY A 44 3.77 -5.76 -15.32
CA GLY A 44 4.36 -7.07 -15.13
C GLY A 44 3.84 -7.78 -13.89
N HIS A 45 3.06 -7.07 -13.07
CA HIS A 45 2.34 -7.63 -11.94
C HIS A 45 0.83 -7.55 -12.22
N PHE A 46 0.06 -8.52 -11.72
CA PHE A 46 -1.39 -8.57 -11.95
C PHE A 46 -2.14 -7.33 -11.43
N HIS A 47 -1.56 -6.60 -10.50
CA HIS A 47 -2.12 -5.34 -10.00
C HIS A 47 -2.26 -4.27 -11.12
N ALA A 48 -1.43 -4.32 -12.17
CA ALA A 48 -1.53 -3.36 -13.27
C ALA A 48 -2.90 -3.38 -13.95
N TYR A 49 -3.45 -4.57 -14.21
CA TYR A 49 -4.76 -4.66 -14.83
C TYR A 49 -5.93 -4.49 -13.85
N LEU A 50 -5.70 -4.66 -12.51
CA LEU A 50 -6.75 -4.41 -11.52
C LEU A 50 -7.15 -2.93 -11.44
N VAL A 51 -6.24 -2.00 -11.75
CA VAL A 51 -6.55 -0.56 -11.86
C VAL A 51 -7.61 -0.31 -12.95
N GLN A 52 -7.63 -1.12 -14.00
CA GLN A 52 -8.56 -1.02 -15.12
C GLN A 52 -9.70 -2.06 -15.04
N LYS A 53 -9.92 -2.69 -13.88
CA LYS A 53 -11.02 -3.66 -13.73
C LYS A 53 -12.40 -3.02 -13.79
N GLU A 54 -12.51 -1.77 -13.37
CA GLU A 54 -13.72 -0.95 -13.41
C GLU A 54 -13.52 0.28 -14.31
N MET A 55 -14.62 0.89 -14.73
CA MET A 55 -14.59 2.20 -15.39
C MET A 55 -14.81 3.30 -14.37
N TYR A 56 -14.17 4.45 -14.58
CA TYR A 56 -14.31 5.64 -13.73
C TYR A 56 -14.68 6.83 -14.61
N ASP A 57 -15.72 7.57 -14.27
CA ASP A 57 -16.23 8.69 -15.10
C ASP A 57 -15.14 9.74 -15.40
N GLN A 58 -14.23 9.97 -14.48
CA GLN A 58 -13.13 10.93 -14.63
C GLN A 58 -11.99 10.43 -15.53
N VAL A 59 -11.94 9.13 -15.82
CA VAL A 59 -10.83 8.50 -16.53
C VAL A 59 -11.20 8.26 -17.99
N HIS A 60 -10.39 8.82 -18.88
CA HIS A 60 -10.56 8.62 -20.32
C HIS A 60 -10.38 7.13 -20.68
N SER A 61 -11.25 6.62 -21.52
CA SER A 61 -11.26 5.19 -21.87
C SER A 61 -10.04 4.72 -22.68
N THR A 62 -9.28 5.63 -23.29
CA THR A 62 -8.02 5.30 -23.96
C THR A 62 -6.87 5.36 -22.97
N VAL A 63 -6.12 4.26 -22.87
CA VAL A 63 -4.93 4.12 -22.02
C VAL A 63 -3.71 3.86 -22.90
N HIS A 64 -2.66 4.65 -22.70
CA HIS A 64 -1.39 4.46 -23.40
C HIS A 64 -0.48 3.52 -22.62
N VAL A 65 -0.07 2.42 -23.25
CA VAL A 65 0.79 1.38 -22.66
C VAL A 65 2.18 1.49 -23.25
N TYR A 66 3.20 1.72 -22.43
CA TYR A 66 4.60 1.73 -22.82
C TYR A 66 5.33 0.62 -22.08
N ALA A 67 5.90 -0.34 -22.80
CA ALA A 67 6.51 -1.52 -22.19
C ALA A 67 7.62 -2.11 -23.07
N PRO A 68 8.53 -2.91 -22.51
CA PRO A 68 9.30 -3.83 -23.33
C PRO A 68 8.38 -4.87 -23.97
N GLU A 69 8.77 -5.40 -25.12
CA GLU A 69 8.06 -6.56 -25.68
C GLU A 69 8.27 -7.78 -24.79
N GLY A 70 7.18 -8.51 -24.51
CA GLY A 70 7.28 -9.71 -23.66
C GLY A 70 5.94 -10.28 -23.19
N PRO A 71 5.99 -11.39 -22.46
CA PRO A 71 4.80 -12.06 -21.96
C PRO A 71 4.01 -11.20 -20.94
N GLU A 72 4.66 -10.33 -20.19
CA GLU A 72 4.04 -9.49 -19.16
C GLU A 72 3.06 -8.50 -19.78
N VAL A 73 3.47 -7.75 -20.80
CA VAL A 73 2.60 -6.79 -21.50
C VAL A 73 1.46 -7.53 -22.21
N ASN A 74 1.74 -8.70 -22.81
CA ASN A 74 0.72 -9.50 -23.46
C ASN A 74 -0.33 -10.02 -22.47
N SER A 75 0.10 -10.47 -21.28
CA SER A 75 -0.80 -10.87 -20.20
C SER A 75 -1.67 -9.72 -19.73
N HIS A 76 -1.10 -8.54 -19.54
CA HIS A 76 -1.84 -7.33 -19.18
C HIS A 76 -2.93 -7.03 -20.20
N LEU A 77 -2.60 -6.95 -21.49
CA LEU A 77 -3.54 -6.66 -22.57
C LEU A 77 -4.66 -7.71 -22.66
N SER A 78 -4.31 -8.99 -22.51
CA SER A 78 -5.29 -10.09 -22.51
C SER A 78 -6.29 -9.98 -21.35
N MET A 79 -5.84 -9.55 -20.17
CA MET A 79 -6.72 -9.35 -19.03
C MET A 79 -7.65 -8.13 -19.24
N ILE A 80 -7.15 -7.03 -19.78
CA ILE A 80 -8.01 -5.89 -20.13
C ILE A 80 -9.08 -6.28 -21.15
N GLU A 81 -8.72 -7.04 -22.17
CA GLU A 81 -9.70 -7.55 -23.16
C GLU A 81 -10.74 -8.47 -22.48
N SER A 82 -10.32 -9.28 -21.50
CA SER A 82 -11.26 -10.11 -20.73
C SER A 82 -12.25 -9.27 -19.91
N TYR A 83 -11.84 -8.11 -19.41
CA TYR A 83 -12.74 -7.18 -18.73
C TYR A 83 -13.69 -6.49 -19.69
N ASN A 84 -13.23 -6.12 -20.89
CA ASN A 84 -14.05 -5.52 -21.91
C ASN A 84 -15.14 -6.47 -22.45
N THR A 85 -14.86 -7.79 -22.42
CA THR A 85 -15.75 -8.81 -23.01
C THR A 85 -16.51 -9.67 -22.00
N ARG A 86 -16.34 -9.43 -20.69
CA ARG A 86 -17.06 -10.17 -19.64
C ARG A 86 -18.56 -9.89 -19.71
N GLY A 87 -19.36 -10.91 -19.32
CA GLY A 87 -20.82 -10.83 -19.39
C GLY A 87 -21.47 -9.93 -18.34
N ASP A 88 -20.77 -9.70 -17.22
CA ASP A 88 -21.24 -8.88 -16.12
C ASP A 88 -20.33 -7.65 -15.97
N ASN A 89 -20.92 -6.47 -15.95
CA ASN A 89 -20.24 -5.16 -15.85
C ASN A 89 -19.02 -5.03 -16.80
N PRO A 90 -19.19 -5.17 -18.14
CA PRO A 90 -18.08 -5.07 -19.07
C PRO A 90 -17.50 -3.66 -19.07
N THR A 91 -16.16 -3.57 -19.22
CA THR A 91 -15.46 -2.30 -19.42
C THR A 91 -15.39 -1.94 -20.92
N SER A 92 -14.83 -0.77 -21.22
CA SER A 92 -14.66 -0.29 -22.62
C SER A 92 -13.27 0.35 -22.84
N TRP A 93 -12.24 -0.21 -22.20
CA TRP A 93 -10.88 0.31 -22.31
C TRP A 93 -10.30 0.10 -23.71
N ASN A 94 -9.73 1.15 -24.27
CA ASN A 94 -8.99 1.13 -25.52
C ASN A 94 -7.49 1.25 -25.25
N GLN A 95 -6.70 0.20 -25.50
CA GLN A 95 -5.27 0.19 -25.26
C GLN A 95 -4.49 0.64 -26.49
N VAL A 96 -3.73 1.74 -26.38
CA VAL A 96 -2.78 2.19 -27.40
C VAL A 96 -1.37 1.79 -26.97
N VAL A 97 -0.81 0.78 -27.61
CA VAL A 97 0.38 0.07 -27.13
C VAL A 97 1.61 0.48 -27.93
N TYR A 98 2.67 0.84 -27.21
CA TYR A 98 4.02 0.94 -27.73
C TYR A 98 4.93 -0.09 -27.03
N THR A 99 5.57 -0.98 -27.80
CA THR A 99 6.57 -1.91 -27.31
C THR A 99 7.92 -1.64 -27.99
N GLY A 100 8.95 -1.46 -27.16
CA GLY A 100 10.30 -1.19 -27.65
C GLY A 100 11.30 -1.04 -26.50
N ASN A 101 12.59 -1.10 -26.75
CA ASN A 101 13.60 -0.96 -25.72
C ASN A 101 13.70 0.46 -25.15
N ASP A 102 13.22 1.45 -25.88
CA ASP A 102 13.16 2.87 -25.54
C ASP A 102 11.80 3.30 -24.95
N TYR A 103 10.98 2.34 -24.52
CA TYR A 103 9.60 2.57 -24.06
C TYR A 103 9.48 3.68 -22.99
N LEU A 104 10.43 3.78 -22.07
CA LEU A 104 10.42 4.80 -21.03
C LEU A 104 10.74 6.20 -21.62
N ASP A 105 11.80 6.31 -22.42
CA ASP A 105 12.16 7.59 -23.04
C ASP A 105 11.06 8.07 -23.99
N ARG A 106 10.44 7.15 -24.73
CA ARG A 106 9.30 7.40 -25.58
C ARG A 106 8.08 7.91 -24.81
N MET A 107 7.75 7.28 -23.69
CA MET A 107 6.67 7.73 -22.79
C MET A 107 6.91 9.17 -22.31
N LEU A 108 8.14 9.45 -21.83
CA LEU A 108 8.50 10.77 -21.30
C LEU A 108 8.54 11.85 -22.38
N GLU A 109 8.90 11.50 -23.62
CA GLU A 109 8.88 12.41 -24.77
C GLU A 109 7.45 12.72 -25.22
N GLU A 110 6.60 11.68 -25.35
CA GLU A 110 5.25 11.82 -25.89
C GLU A 110 4.24 12.37 -24.88
N LYS A 111 4.36 12.00 -23.60
CA LYS A 111 3.48 12.40 -22.48
C LYS A 111 1.99 12.32 -22.87
N LYS A 112 1.56 11.18 -23.42
CA LYS A 112 0.18 10.95 -23.86
C LYS A 112 -0.72 10.54 -22.72
N GLY A 113 -0.67 11.28 -21.63
CA GLY A 113 -1.47 11.11 -20.44
C GLY A 113 -0.92 11.97 -19.31
N ASN A 114 -1.62 11.99 -18.18
CA ASN A 114 -1.29 12.83 -17.03
C ASN A 114 -1.12 12.04 -15.71
N VAL A 115 -1.41 10.73 -15.74
CA VAL A 115 -1.20 9.80 -14.60
C VAL A 115 -0.48 8.55 -15.08
N VAL A 116 0.69 8.26 -14.52
CA VAL A 116 1.46 7.04 -14.78
C VAL A 116 1.11 5.99 -13.75
N VAL A 117 0.60 4.85 -14.22
CA VAL A 117 0.32 3.65 -13.42
C VAL A 117 1.53 2.71 -13.48
N LEU A 118 2.05 2.34 -12.30
CA LEU A 118 3.22 1.48 -12.13
C LEU A 118 2.87 0.25 -11.32
N ALA A 119 2.80 -0.93 -11.94
CA ALA A 119 2.66 -2.21 -11.27
C ALA A 119 3.37 -3.30 -12.08
N GLY A 120 4.61 -3.61 -11.72
CA GLY A 120 5.45 -4.55 -12.43
C GLY A 120 6.72 -4.88 -11.65
N ASN A 121 7.78 -5.22 -12.39
CA ASN A 121 9.09 -5.52 -11.82
C ASN A 121 9.61 -4.32 -11.00
N ASN A 122 9.98 -4.57 -9.74
CA ASN A 122 10.32 -3.51 -8.78
C ASN A 122 11.76 -2.98 -8.95
N ARG A 123 12.63 -3.70 -9.65
CA ARG A 123 14.03 -3.34 -9.83
C ARG A 123 14.25 -1.92 -10.35
N ARG A 124 13.37 -1.48 -11.26
CA ARG A 124 13.46 -0.15 -11.88
C ARG A 124 12.32 0.79 -11.44
N LYS A 125 11.39 0.31 -10.64
CA LYS A 125 10.18 1.04 -10.30
C LYS A 125 10.47 2.42 -9.71
N THR A 126 11.38 2.52 -8.73
CA THR A 126 11.76 3.80 -8.12
C THR A 126 12.35 4.78 -9.14
N SER A 127 13.16 4.28 -10.11
CA SER A 127 13.69 5.10 -11.20
C SER A 127 12.58 5.56 -12.15
N TYR A 128 11.58 4.72 -12.43
CA TYR A 128 10.42 5.12 -13.24
C TYR A 128 9.59 6.20 -12.55
N ILE A 129 9.34 6.02 -11.23
CA ILE A 129 8.66 7.03 -10.41
C ILE A 129 9.40 8.36 -10.51
N LYS A 130 10.72 8.37 -10.20
CA LYS A 130 11.54 9.60 -10.19
C LYS A 130 11.49 10.31 -11.55
N ARG A 131 11.69 9.58 -12.64
CA ARG A 131 11.67 10.16 -13.98
C ARG A 131 10.30 10.69 -14.40
N ALA A 132 9.21 10.00 -13.98
CA ALA A 132 7.86 10.45 -14.30
C ALA A 132 7.52 11.76 -13.56
N VAL A 133 7.82 11.85 -12.25
CA VAL A 133 7.56 13.09 -11.49
C VAL A 133 8.46 14.25 -11.91
N ASP A 134 9.72 13.98 -12.34
CA ASP A 134 10.64 14.99 -12.89
C ASP A 134 10.08 15.64 -14.15
N GLU A 135 9.32 14.88 -14.92
CA GLU A 135 8.68 15.33 -16.15
C GLU A 135 7.25 15.89 -15.93
N GLY A 136 6.86 16.08 -14.66
CA GLY A 136 5.57 16.67 -14.30
C GLY A 136 4.37 15.75 -14.48
N LEU A 137 4.57 14.43 -14.40
CA LEU A 137 3.49 13.44 -14.46
C LEU A 137 3.09 12.98 -13.07
N ASN A 138 1.79 12.89 -12.79
CA ASN A 138 1.29 12.25 -11.59
C ASN A 138 1.59 10.75 -11.63
N VAL A 139 1.85 10.15 -10.46
CA VAL A 139 2.20 8.73 -10.37
C VAL A 139 1.30 7.99 -9.38
N PHE A 140 0.71 6.90 -9.86
CA PHE A 140 -0.06 5.95 -9.08
C PHE A 140 0.67 4.61 -9.10
N SER A 141 1.39 4.29 -8.03
CA SER A 141 2.35 3.19 -8.00
C SER A 141 1.93 2.07 -7.07
N ASP A 142 2.01 0.84 -7.57
CA ASP A 142 1.90 -0.35 -6.72
C ASP A 142 3.09 -0.44 -5.75
N LYS A 143 2.83 -0.99 -4.57
CA LYS A 143 3.87 -1.32 -3.57
C LYS A 143 4.72 -2.52 -4.03
N PRO A 144 5.98 -2.66 -3.55
CA PRO A 144 6.77 -1.62 -2.90
C PRO A 144 7.29 -0.60 -3.91
N MET A 145 7.36 0.67 -3.50
CA MET A 145 7.99 1.72 -4.32
C MET A 145 9.52 1.74 -4.18
N ALA A 146 10.04 1.12 -3.11
CA ALA A 146 11.47 0.94 -2.85
C ALA A 146 11.71 -0.45 -2.28
N ILE A 147 12.76 -1.15 -2.74
CA ILE A 147 13.12 -2.50 -2.32
C ILE A 147 14.44 -2.60 -1.56
N ASN A 148 15.20 -1.50 -1.44
CA ASN A 148 16.44 -1.38 -0.68
C ASN A 148 16.70 0.07 -0.29
N MET A 149 17.78 0.34 0.45
CA MET A 149 18.12 1.69 0.91
C MET A 149 18.48 2.65 -0.21
N GLU A 150 19.12 2.19 -1.30
CA GLU A 150 19.41 3.03 -2.48
C GLU A 150 18.10 3.52 -3.12
N ASN A 151 17.15 2.62 -3.29
CA ASN A 151 15.82 2.96 -3.80
C ASN A 151 15.06 3.90 -2.84
N PHE A 152 15.20 3.72 -1.52
CA PHE A 152 14.60 4.61 -0.54
C PHE A 152 15.12 6.04 -0.67
N GLU A 153 16.43 6.22 -0.79
CA GLU A 153 17.02 7.54 -1.01
C GLU A 153 16.58 8.18 -2.35
N LEU A 154 16.40 7.38 -3.38
CA LEU A 154 15.85 7.84 -4.65
C LEU A 154 14.37 8.22 -4.53
N LEU A 155 13.59 7.44 -3.77
CA LEU A 155 12.17 7.70 -3.54
C LEU A 155 11.94 9.01 -2.77
N LYS A 156 12.77 9.32 -1.77
CA LYS A 156 12.70 10.63 -1.09
C LYS A 156 12.85 11.78 -2.09
N ARG A 157 13.87 11.70 -2.95
CA ARG A 157 14.06 12.69 -4.01
C ARG A 157 12.91 12.74 -5.02
N ALA A 158 12.21 11.62 -5.22
CA ALA A 158 11.03 11.61 -6.08
C ALA A 158 9.86 12.36 -5.44
N PHE A 159 9.66 12.25 -4.13
CA PHE A 159 8.66 13.05 -3.41
C PHE A 159 8.99 14.55 -3.42
N GLU A 160 10.27 14.92 -3.24
CA GLU A 160 10.72 16.31 -3.37
C GLU A 160 10.41 16.85 -4.78
N SER A 161 10.73 16.10 -5.83
CA SER A 161 10.41 16.50 -7.20
C SER A 161 8.91 16.54 -7.49
N ALA A 162 8.12 15.65 -6.90
CA ALA A 162 6.67 15.68 -7.05
C ALA A 162 6.08 16.97 -6.45
N GLU A 163 6.58 17.39 -5.28
CA GLU A 163 6.19 18.67 -4.64
C GLU A 163 6.62 19.86 -5.51
N GLU A 164 7.88 19.88 -5.98
CA GLU A 164 8.40 20.97 -6.83
C GLU A 164 7.63 21.11 -8.15
N ASN A 165 7.20 20.00 -8.75
CA ASN A 165 6.47 19.98 -10.02
C ASN A 165 4.95 20.03 -9.84
N ASN A 166 4.45 20.12 -8.60
CA ASN A 166 3.03 20.16 -8.27
C ASN A 166 2.25 18.95 -8.87
N VAL A 167 2.80 17.75 -8.71
CA VAL A 167 2.18 16.48 -9.11
C VAL A 167 2.06 15.53 -7.91
N LEU A 168 1.13 14.58 -7.99
CA LEU A 168 0.89 13.62 -6.93
C LEU A 168 1.67 12.33 -7.19
N LEU A 169 2.40 11.87 -6.18
CA LEU A 169 2.98 10.54 -6.08
C LEU A 169 2.28 9.79 -4.95
N TYR A 170 1.56 8.72 -5.28
CA TYR A 170 0.77 7.96 -4.31
C TYR A 170 0.92 6.46 -4.52
N ASP A 171 0.95 5.71 -3.42
CA ASP A 171 1.04 4.26 -3.48
C ASP A 171 -0.32 3.54 -3.26
N ILE A 172 -0.42 2.33 -3.81
CA ILE A 172 -1.65 1.54 -3.76
C ILE A 172 -1.66 0.70 -2.48
N MET A 173 -2.38 1.18 -1.46
CA MET A 173 -2.54 0.52 -0.16
C MET A 173 -3.93 -0.07 0.01
N THR A 174 -4.16 -1.26 -0.54
CA THR A 174 -5.46 -1.94 -0.57
C THR A 174 -5.95 -2.40 0.81
N GLU A 175 -5.04 -2.76 1.72
CA GLU A 175 -5.39 -3.30 3.04
C GLU A 175 -6.06 -2.28 3.97
N ARG A 176 -5.95 -0.99 3.67
CA ARG A 176 -6.71 0.07 4.36
C ARG A 176 -8.23 -0.01 4.10
N TYR A 177 -8.66 -0.76 3.08
CA TYR A 177 -10.05 -0.92 2.66
C TYR A 177 -10.66 -2.26 3.09
N GLU A 178 -9.87 -3.15 3.67
CA GLU A 178 -10.38 -4.37 4.27
C GLU A 178 -11.20 -4.03 5.51
N ILE A 179 -12.45 -4.55 5.57
CA ILE A 179 -13.46 -4.11 6.55
C ILE A 179 -13.04 -4.34 8.01
N THR A 180 -12.36 -5.44 8.34
CA THR A 180 -11.92 -5.68 9.72
C THR A 180 -10.78 -4.75 10.11
N SER A 181 -9.91 -4.34 9.17
CA SER A 181 -8.89 -3.31 9.36
C SER A 181 -9.53 -1.93 9.62
N ILE A 182 -10.58 -1.59 8.84
CA ILE A 182 -11.34 -0.35 9.05
C ILE A 182 -11.98 -0.35 10.44
N LEU A 183 -12.70 -1.42 10.79
CA LEU A 183 -13.39 -1.52 12.10
C LEU A 183 -12.40 -1.58 13.27
N GLN A 184 -11.24 -2.22 13.11
CA GLN A 184 -10.17 -2.17 14.11
C GLN A 184 -9.74 -0.73 14.37
N LYS A 185 -9.48 0.05 13.31
CA LYS A 185 -9.12 1.47 13.43
C LYS A 185 -10.25 2.31 14.06
N GLU A 186 -11.51 2.12 13.64
CA GLU A 186 -12.65 2.84 14.22
C GLU A 186 -12.80 2.56 15.72
N LEU A 187 -12.67 1.29 16.14
CA LEU A 187 -12.70 0.89 17.54
C LEU A 187 -11.57 1.52 18.35
N MET A 188 -10.38 1.67 17.77
CA MET A 188 -9.24 2.35 18.42
C MET A 188 -9.53 3.83 18.70
N GLN A 189 -10.47 4.45 17.99
CA GLN A 189 -10.89 5.84 18.21
C GLN A 189 -11.99 5.97 19.26
N LEU A 190 -12.42 4.88 19.92
CA LEU A 190 -13.41 4.88 21.00
C LEU A 190 -12.69 4.84 22.36
N PRO A 191 -12.52 5.98 23.06
CA PRO A 191 -11.70 6.03 24.29
C PRO A 191 -12.22 5.16 25.43
N GLY A 192 -13.54 4.96 25.51
CA GLY A 192 -14.14 4.10 26.53
C GLY A 192 -13.92 2.60 26.26
N VAL A 193 -13.85 2.22 24.97
CA VAL A 193 -13.66 0.83 24.53
C VAL A 193 -12.18 0.48 24.48
N PHE A 194 -11.40 1.22 23.72
CA PHE A 194 -9.98 0.91 23.49
C PHE A 194 -9.04 1.58 24.49
N GLY A 195 -9.37 2.81 24.89
CA GLY A 195 -8.51 3.65 25.70
C GLY A 195 -7.40 4.28 24.84
N THR A 196 -6.16 4.05 25.21
CA THR A 196 -4.95 4.50 24.47
C THR A 196 -4.11 3.30 24.07
N VAL A 197 -3.42 3.38 22.96
CA VAL A 197 -2.45 2.34 22.55
C VAL A 197 -1.41 2.16 23.65
N GLU A 198 -1.16 0.93 24.07
CA GLU A 198 -0.09 0.63 24.99
C GLU A 198 1.27 0.78 24.33
N LYS A 199 2.32 0.98 25.13
CA LYS A 199 3.68 1.04 24.59
C LYS A 199 4.26 -0.33 24.27
N GLY A 200 3.92 -1.33 25.08
CA GLY A 200 4.52 -2.65 24.99
C GLY A 200 6.02 -2.67 25.26
N THR A 201 6.64 -3.78 24.95
CA THR A 201 8.10 -4.00 24.96
C THR A 201 8.49 -4.85 23.75
N THR A 202 9.77 -5.06 23.52
CA THR A 202 10.25 -5.95 22.45
C THR A 202 9.76 -7.38 22.65
N GLU A 203 9.72 -7.88 23.91
CA GLU A 203 9.27 -9.24 24.25
C GLU A 203 7.74 -9.37 24.25
N ASN A 204 7.02 -8.26 24.46
CA ASN A 204 5.57 -8.21 24.46
C ASN A 204 5.09 -6.95 23.70
N PRO A 205 5.18 -6.95 22.36
CA PRO A 205 4.82 -5.81 21.53
C PRO A 205 3.36 -5.38 21.74
N ALA A 206 3.11 -4.08 21.70
CA ALA A 206 1.74 -3.57 21.74
C ALA A 206 0.99 -3.80 20.43
N VAL A 207 1.72 -3.87 19.33
CA VAL A 207 1.16 -4.14 18.01
C VAL A 207 1.88 -5.32 17.37
N ILE A 208 1.12 -6.31 16.92
CA ILE A 208 1.62 -7.45 16.14
C ILE A 208 0.81 -7.54 14.85
N LYS A 209 1.49 -7.65 13.73
CA LYS A 209 0.90 -7.93 12.43
C LYS A 209 1.65 -9.10 11.79
N GLU A 210 0.96 -10.20 11.56
CA GLU A 210 1.52 -11.37 10.86
C GLU A 210 0.65 -11.72 9.64
N SER A 211 1.30 -12.05 8.54
CA SER A 211 0.64 -12.52 7.32
C SER A 211 1.38 -13.73 6.75
N VAL A 212 0.63 -14.75 6.36
CA VAL A 212 1.16 -15.97 5.75
C VAL A 212 0.57 -16.13 4.35
N HIS A 213 1.43 -16.25 3.37
CA HIS A 213 1.08 -16.35 1.96
C HIS A 213 1.62 -17.62 1.33
N TYR A 214 1.10 -17.91 0.12
CA TYR A 214 1.55 -19.07 -0.64
C TYR A 214 1.84 -18.68 -2.10
N PHE A 215 2.92 -19.22 -2.65
CA PHE A 215 3.30 -18.98 -4.04
C PHE A 215 2.31 -19.59 -5.01
N PHE A 216 1.97 -20.86 -4.79
CA PHE A 216 0.99 -21.57 -5.59
C PHE A 216 -0.40 -21.38 -5.01
N LYS A 217 -1.26 -20.66 -5.70
CA LYS A 217 -2.65 -20.47 -5.34
C LYS A 217 -3.56 -20.30 -6.55
N TYR A 218 -4.85 -20.50 -6.33
CA TYR A 218 -5.88 -20.21 -7.32
C TYR A 218 -6.46 -18.81 -7.08
N VAL A 219 -6.63 -18.07 -8.18
CA VAL A 219 -7.33 -16.78 -8.19
C VAL A 219 -8.41 -16.89 -9.26
N SER A 220 -9.66 -16.62 -8.91
CA SER A 220 -10.82 -16.72 -9.83
C SER A 220 -10.88 -18.09 -10.55
N GLY A 221 -10.55 -19.18 -9.84
CA GLY A 221 -10.59 -20.55 -10.35
C GLY A 221 -9.45 -20.97 -11.28
N LYS A 222 -8.47 -20.11 -11.51
CA LYS A 222 -7.25 -20.38 -12.30
C LYS A 222 -6.01 -20.34 -11.42
N ILE A 223 -4.98 -21.09 -11.79
CA ILE A 223 -3.67 -20.98 -11.14
C ILE A 223 -3.14 -19.58 -11.41
N LEU A 224 -2.72 -18.90 -10.34
CA LEU A 224 -2.01 -17.63 -10.45
C LEU A 224 -0.58 -17.92 -10.95
N GLU A 225 -0.36 -17.75 -12.24
CA GLU A 225 0.97 -17.85 -12.83
C GLU A 225 1.80 -16.62 -12.45
N ARG A 226 2.98 -16.85 -11.88
CA ARG A 226 3.90 -15.78 -11.49
C ARG A 226 5.05 -15.71 -12.49
N PRO A 227 5.47 -14.51 -12.88
CA PRO A 227 6.66 -14.39 -13.74
C PRO A 227 7.90 -14.88 -12.98
N PRO A 228 8.88 -15.51 -13.65
CA PRO A 228 10.08 -16.04 -12.99
C PRO A 228 10.88 -15.03 -12.17
N TRP A 229 10.90 -13.74 -12.59
CA TRP A 229 11.58 -12.67 -11.86
C TRP A 229 10.97 -12.36 -10.49
N PHE A 230 9.73 -12.79 -10.22
CA PHE A 230 9.07 -12.66 -8.91
C PHE A 230 9.86 -13.37 -7.79
N PHE A 231 10.69 -14.35 -8.14
CA PHE A 231 11.50 -15.13 -7.20
C PHE A 231 12.91 -14.58 -7.00
N ASP A 232 13.28 -13.52 -7.69
CA ASP A 232 14.54 -12.80 -7.53
C ASP A 232 14.35 -11.56 -6.66
N VAL A 233 14.99 -11.52 -5.50
CA VAL A 233 14.88 -10.39 -4.56
C VAL A 233 15.42 -9.08 -5.14
N ASN A 234 16.31 -9.15 -6.14
CA ASN A 234 16.81 -7.97 -6.85
C ASN A 234 15.79 -7.39 -7.84
N GLN A 235 14.72 -8.11 -8.12
CA GLN A 235 13.67 -7.72 -9.06
C GLN A 235 12.31 -7.54 -8.37
N GLN A 236 11.91 -8.46 -7.49
CA GLN A 236 10.67 -8.37 -6.72
C GLN A 236 10.86 -7.57 -5.43
N GLY A 237 11.99 -7.70 -4.80
CA GLY A 237 12.24 -7.34 -3.42
C GLY A 237 12.18 -8.57 -2.51
N ASP A 238 12.87 -8.50 -1.40
CA ASP A 238 12.79 -9.49 -0.32
C ASP A 238 11.41 -9.47 0.35
N GLY A 239 10.98 -10.57 0.95
CA GLY A 239 9.70 -10.63 1.66
C GLY A 239 9.53 -9.55 2.74
N ILE A 240 10.64 -9.14 3.35
CA ILE A 240 10.66 -8.08 4.37
C ILE A 240 10.37 -6.68 3.80
N VAL A 241 10.47 -6.45 2.50
CA VAL A 241 10.14 -5.18 1.83
C VAL A 241 8.90 -5.26 0.95
N ASP A 242 8.38 -6.45 0.66
CA ASP A 242 7.21 -6.65 -0.21
C ASP A 242 5.89 -6.59 0.60
N VAL A 243 5.43 -7.70 1.14
CA VAL A 243 4.14 -7.77 1.85
C VAL A 243 4.15 -6.99 3.16
N SER A 244 5.27 -6.94 3.87
CA SER A 244 5.41 -6.17 5.11
C SER A 244 5.14 -4.67 4.92
N THR A 245 5.24 -4.14 3.70
CA THR A 245 4.83 -2.76 3.38
C THR A 245 3.38 -2.50 3.78
N HIS A 246 2.46 -3.41 3.48
CA HIS A 246 1.07 -3.29 3.92
C HIS A 246 0.92 -3.32 5.44
N LEU A 247 1.67 -4.20 6.11
CA LEU A 247 1.56 -4.37 7.56
C LEU A 247 2.12 -3.17 8.32
N VAL A 248 3.24 -2.61 7.87
CA VAL A 248 3.82 -1.36 8.42
C VAL A 248 2.86 -0.20 8.19
N ASP A 249 2.26 -0.10 7.00
CA ASP A 249 1.25 0.89 6.68
C ASP A 249 0.05 0.82 7.64
N LEU A 250 -0.48 -0.37 7.89
CA LEU A 250 -1.60 -0.57 8.81
C LEU A 250 -1.25 -0.19 10.26
N VAL A 251 0.00 -0.40 10.71
CA VAL A 251 0.45 0.06 12.04
C VAL A 251 0.38 1.59 12.11
N GLN A 252 0.93 2.29 11.11
CA GLN A 252 0.93 3.76 11.05
C GLN A 252 -0.50 4.30 10.99
N TRP A 253 -1.29 3.78 10.05
CA TRP A 253 -2.63 4.26 9.73
C TRP A 253 -3.65 4.03 10.85
N ALA A 254 -3.54 2.91 11.60
CA ALA A 254 -4.48 2.59 12.67
C ALA A 254 -4.07 3.20 14.01
N CYS A 255 -2.77 3.16 14.36
CA CYS A 255 -2.30 3.63 15.66
C CYS A 255 -2.11 5.15 15.73
N PHE A 256 -1.81 5.81 14.61
CA PHE A 256 -1.52 7.25 14.53
C PHE A 256 -2.30 7.92 13.39
N PRO A 257 -3.64 7.83 13.37
CA PRO A 257 -4.46 8.28 12.25
C PRO A 257 -4.35 9.80 12.06
N GLY A 258 -3.91 10.21 10.87
CA GLY A 258 -3.77 11.63 10.52
C GLY A 258 -2.56 12.33 11.13
N GLU A 259 -1.71 11.61 11.87
CA GLU A 259 -0.48 12.15 12.43
C GLU A 259 0.68 12.05 11.44
N ILE A 260 1.48 13.11 11.37
CA ILE A 260 2.75 13.10 10.64
C ILE A 260 3.77 12.26 11.41
N ILE A 261 4.41 11.34 10.72
CA ILE A 261 5.49 10.50 11.23
C ILE A 261 6.81 10.98 10.60
N ASP A 262 7.71 11.42 11.46
CA ASP A 262 9.09 11.75 11.10
C ASP A 262 9.94 10.47 11.28
N TYR A 263 10.39 9.88 10.17
CA TYR A 263 11.07 8.58 10.20
C TYR A 263 12.39 8.60 10.96
N GLU A 264 13.10 9.74 11.04
CA GLU A 264 14.37 9.87 11.79
C GLU A 264 14.16 9.99 13.29
N ARG A 265 13.02 10.55 13.72
CA ARG A 265 12.74 10.83 15.12
C ARG A 265 11.80 9.82 15.76
N ASP A 266 10.79 9.39 15.01
CA ASP A 266 9.65 8.66 15.54
C ASP A 266 9.77 7.14 15.38
N ILE A 267 10.79 6.65 14.63
CA ILE A 267 11.03 5.22 14.36
C ILE A 267 12.39 4.81 14.90
N ASP A 268 12.38 3.81 15.82
CA ASP A 268 13.58 3.12 16.27
C ASP A 268 13.52 1.65 15.83
N MET A 269 14.38 1.27 14.90
CA MET A 269 14.53 -0.12 14.47
C MET A 269 15.31 -0.91 15.53
N ILE A 270 14.73 -2.01 16.02
CA ILE A 270 15.28 -2.81 17.14
C ILE A 270 15.97 -4.07 16.63
N SER A 271 15.28 -4.85 15.81
CA SER A 271 15.82 -6.06 15.20
C SER A 271 15.08 -6.41 13.94
N ALA A 272 15.76 -7.08 13.03
CA ALA A 272 15.15 -7.67 11.85
C ALA A 272 15.85 -8.98 11.49
N SER A 273 15.10 -9.88 10.88
CA SER A 273 15.62 -11.14 10.33
C SER A 273 14.87 -11.50 9.05
N ARG A 274 15.55 -12.23 8.17
CA ARG A 274 14.97 -12.77 6.94
C ARG A 274 15.39 -14.22 6.77
N TRP A 275 14.58 -15.02 6.10
CA TRP A 275 14.88 -16.40 5.80
C TRP A 275 14.20 -16.87 4.52
N PRO A 276 14.79 -17.85 3.82
CA PRO A 276 14.25 -18.31 2.56
C PRO A 276 13.10 -19.30 2.73
N THR A 277 12.30 -19.43 1.67
CA THR A 277 11.42 -20.56 1.40
C THR A 277 12.05 -21.43 0.33
N PRO A 278 12.34 -22.69 0.58
CA PRO A 278 12.92 -23.59 -0.43
C PRO A 278 11.88 -23.95 -1.48
N LEU A 279 12.24 -23.83 -2.76
CA LEU A 279 11.44 -24.25 -3.91
C LEU A 279 12.22 -25.24 -4.77
N THR A 280 11.67 -26.43 -4.99
CA THR A 280 12.22 -27.37 -5.97
C THR A 280 11.90 -26.92 -7.40
N ARG A 281 12.63 -27.45 -8.42
CA ARG A 281 12.35 -27.16 -9.84
C ARG A 281 10.89 -27.44 -10.21
N SER A 282 10.33 -28.58 -9.77
CA SER A 282 8.93 -28.94 -10.07
C SER A 282 7.91 -27.99 -9.41
N GLN A 283 8.23 -27.49 -8.23
CA GLN A 283 7.41 -26.45 -7.57
C GLN A 283 7.50 -25.13 -8.33
N PHE A 284 8.70 -24.72 -8.71
CA PHE A 284 8.91 -23.51 -9.52
C PHE A 284 8.16 -23.61 -10.86
N GLU A 285 8.31 -24.72 -11.59
CA GLU A 285 7.59 -24.97 -12.84
C GLU A 285 6.06 -24.89 -12.65
N SER A 286 5.53 -25.45 -11.58
CA SER A 286 4.08 -25.42 -11.31
C SER A 286 3.52 -24.01 -11.07
N ILE A 287 4.37 -23.06 -10.66
CA ILE A 287 3.99 -21.67 -10.38
C ILE A 287 4.24 -20.76 -11.58
N THR A 288 5.32 -21.01 -12.34
CA THR A 288 5.80 -20.09 -13.38
C THR A 288 5.60 -20.60 -14.80
N GLY A 289 5.31 -21.91 -14.97
CA GLY A 289 5.33 -22.57 -16.29
C GLY A 289 6.73 -22.80 -16.86
N HIS A 290 7.81 -22.43 -16.17
CA HIS A 290 9.20 -22.58 -16.60
C HIS A 290 9.85 -23.81 -15.98
N THR A 291 10.44 -24.69 -16.80
CA THR A 291 11.05 -25.97 -16.39
C THR A 291 12.37 -25.78 -15.63
N ASP A 292 13.08 -24.70 -15.91
CA ASP A 292 14.39 -24.42 -15.33
C ASP A 292 14.43 -23.06 -14.61
N PHE A 293 15.27 -23.00 -13.59
CA PHE A 293 15.55 -21.71 -12.95
C PHE A 293 16.34 -20.81 -13.91
N PRO A 294 15.95 -19.54 -14.07
CA PRO A 294 16.72 -18.58 -14.83
C PRO A 294 18.10 -18.30 -14.21
N ASP A 295 19.08 -17.93 -15.02
CA ASP A 295 20.48 -17.70 -14.60
C ASP A 295 20.63 -16.69 -13.45
N TYR A 296 19.74 -15.70 -13.35
CA TYR A 296 19.76 -14.71 -12.26
C TYR A 296 19.36 -15.28 -10.89
N LEU A 297 18.83 -16.51 -10.84
CA LEU A 297 18.56 -17.25 -9.59
C LEU A 297 19.71 -18.15 -9.15
N ASN A 298 20.77 -18.31 -9.95
CA ASN A 298 21.87 -19.24 -9.68
C ASN A 298 22.54 -19.04 -8.31
N GLU A 299 22.60 -17.81 -7.81
CA GLU A 299 23.16 -17.51 -6.48
C GLU A 299 22.33 -18.06 -5.32
N TYR A 300 21.04 -18.35 -5.54
CA TYR A 300 20.10 -18.87 -4.54
C TYR A 300 19.91 -20.38 -4.66
N ILE A 301 20.55 -21.06 -5.61
CA ILE A 301 20.34 -22.48 -5.85
C ILE A 301 21.31 -23.32 -5.01
N GLU A 302 20.73 -24.24 -4.22
CA GLU A 302 21.47 -25.26 -3.48
C GLU A 302 21.36 -26.62 -4.18
N ASP A 303 22.49 -27.35 -4.24
CA ASP A 303 22.59 -28.69 -4.82
C ASP A 303 21.98 -28.83 -6.24
N ASP A 304 22.01 -27.77 -7.03
CA ASP A 304 21.46 -27.70 -8.40
C ASP A 304 19.94 -27.98 -8.51
N THR A 305 19.22 -28.09 -7.40
CA THR A 305 17.82 -28.58 -7.41
C THR A 305 16.82 -27.73 -6.64
N VAL A 306 17.27 -26.94 -5.68
CA VAL A 306 16.41 -26.16 -4.79
C VAL A 306 16.84 -24.71 -4.78
N ALA A 307 15.92 -23.81 -5.08
CA ALA A 307 16.13 -22.38 -4.95
C ALA A 307 15.69 -21.90 -3.56
N GLN A 308 16.53 -21.16 -2.86
CA GLN A 308 16.30 -20.55 -1.55
C GLN A 308 15.73 -19.13 -1.76
N ILE A 309 14.41 -19.01 -1.81
CA ILE A 309 13.73 -17.75 -2.11
C ILE A 309 13.53 -16.95 -0.82
N TYR A 310 14.22 -15.83 -0.66
CA TYR A 310 14.13 -14.95 0.50
C TYR A 310 12.81 -14.16 0.50
N SER A 311 11.75 -14.84 0.90
CA SER A 311 10.38 -14.34 0.90
C SER A 311 9.81 -14.10 2.29
N ASN A 312 10.55 -14.47 3.35
CA ASN A 312 10.12 -14.35 4.72
C ASN A 312 10.91 -13.27 5.44
N GLY A 313 10.24 -12.57 6.35
CA GLY A 313 10.89 -11.57 7.19
C GLY A 313 10.13 -11.28 8.46
N GLU A 314 10.88 -10.86 9.46
CA GLU A 314 10.38 -10.34 10.72
C GLU A 314 11.14 -9.06 11.06
N MET A 315 10.42 -8.05 11.54
CA MET A 315 11.00 -6.82 12.06
C MET A 315 10.33 -6.43 13.38
N ASN A 316 11.13 -5.95 14.31
CA ASN A 316 10.70 -5.36 15.56
C ASN A 316 11.21 -3.91 15.60
N TYR A 317 10.32 -2.98 15.81
CA TYR A 317 10.63 -1.55 15.85
C TYR A 317 9.71 -0.84 16.84
N SER A 318 10.06 0.36 17.27
CA SER A 318 9.13 1.25 17.94
C SER A 318 8.74 2.41 17.04
N LEU A 319 7.46 2.75 17.07
CA LEU A 319 6.89 3.91 16.38
C LEU A 319 6.31 4.86 17.44
N LYS A 320 6.90 6.06 17.60
CA LYS A 320 6.53 7.00 18.66
C LYS A 320 6.49 6.35 20.05
N GLY A 321 7.40 5.40 20.30
CA GLY A 321 7.51 4.65 21.54
C GLY A 321 6.52 3.49 21.71
N VAL A 322 5.75 3.15 20.67
CA VAL A 322 4.88 1.95 20.63
C VAL A 322 5.65 0.81 19.96
N HIS A 323 5.95 -0.25 20.71
CA HIS A 323 6.64 -1.42 20.20
C HIS A 323 5.74 -2.22 19.26
N SER A 324 6.22 -2.46 18.06
CA SER A 324 5.51 -3.14 16.96
C SER A 324 6.35 -4.27 16.41
N GLN A 325 5.72 -5.40 16.13
CA GLN A 325 6.28 -6.55 15.45
C GLN A 325 5.51 -6.81 14.14
N VAL A 326 6.24 -6.94 13.05
CA VAL A 326 5.69 -7.26 11.73
C VAL A 326 6.36 -8.53 11.23
N ILE A 327 5.56 -9.51 10.81
CA ILE A 327 6.03 -10.83 10.37
C ILE A 327 5.36 -11.17 9.03
N VAL A 328 6.15 -11.57 8.04
CA VAL A 328 5.68 -12.10 6.76
C VAL A 328 6.28 -13.47 6.51
N LYS A 329 5.43 -14.43 6.18
CA LYS A 329 5.82 -15.80 5.87
C LYS A 329 5.25 -16.25 4.53
N TRP A 330 6.04 -17.00 3.78
CA TRP A 330 5.62 -17.62 2.53
C TRP A 330 5.88 -19.12 2.56
N GLY A 331 4.90 -19.86 2.09
CA GLY A 331 5.04 -21.29 1.80
C GLY A 331 4.87 -21.56 0.30
N TYR A 332 5.22 -22.77 -0.12
CA TYR A 332 4.98 -23.17 -1.49
C TYR A 332 3.48 -23.20 -1.82
N ARG A 333 2.71 -23.94 -1.04
CA ARG A 333 1.28 -24.17 -1.26
C ARG A 333 0.56 -24.36 0.07
N ALA A 334 -0.62 -23.78 0.20
CA ALA A 334 -1.49 -24.02 1.34
C ALA A 334 -1.90 -25.50 1.41
N PRO A 335 -2.09 -26.09 2.61
CA PRO A 335 -2.78 -27.36 2.77
C PRO A 335 -4.14 -27.34 2.08
N GLU A 336 -4.67 -28.55 1.76
CA GLU A 336 -5.97 -28.64 1.13
C GLU A 336 -7.07 -28.04 2.02
N GLY A 337 -7.91 -27.18 1.43
CA GLY A 337 -8.96 -26.45 2.14
C GLY A 337 -8.47 -25.23 2.95
N ALA A 338 -7.16 -24.99 2.97
CA ALA A 338 -6.58 -23.80 3.63
C ALA A 338 -6.31 -22.67 2.63
N GLY A 339 -6.15 -21.46 3.14
CA GLY A 339 -5.80 -20.26 2.41
C GLY A 339 -4.72 -19.44 3.11
N ASP A 340 -4.48 -18.24 2.62
CA ASP A 340 -3.64 -17.26 3.30
C ASP A 340 -4.19 -16.98 4.70
N THR A 341 -3.32 -16.74 5.69
CA THR A 341 -3.73 -16.42 7.05
C THR A 341 -3.21 -15.04 7.46
N HIS A 342 -3.95 -14.41 8.35
CA HIS A 342 -3.59 -13.11 8.91
C HIS A 342 -3.88 -13.09 10.43
N TYR A 343 -2.96 -12.48 11.16
CA TYR A 343 -3.11 -12.19 12.57
C TYR A 343 -2.74 -10.74 12.83
N SER A 344 -3.60 -10.05 13.56
CA SER A 344 -3.36 -8.68 14.00
C SER A 344 -3.75 -8.56 15.47
N LEU A 345 -2.86 -8.04 16.29
CA LEU A 345 -3.14 -7.65 17.66
C LEU A 345 -2.77 -6.18 17.85
N THR A 346 -3.67 -5.42 18.46
CA THR A 346 -3.36 -4.07 18.95
C THR A 346 -3.85 -3.96 20.39
N ARG A 347 -2.92 -3.72 21.32
CA ARG A 347 -3.19 -3.60 22.76
C ARG A 347 -3.55 -2.18 23.13
N GLY A 348 -4.72 -2.02 23.73
CA GLY A 348 -5.16 -0.76 24.33
C GLY A 348 -5.24 -0.87 25.84
N SER A 349 -5.29 0.25 26.52
CA SER A 349 -5.39 0.28 27.98
C SER A 349 -6.71 -0.31 28.52
N ASN A 350 -7.75 -0.39 27.71
CA ASN A 350 -9.07 -0.90 28.11
C ASN A 350 -9.44 -2.22 27.39
N ALA A 351 -8.94 -2.43 26.16
CA ALA A 351 -9.19 -3.67 25.40
C ALA A 351 -8.08 -3.95 24.39
N ASN A 352 -7.91 -5.23 24.08
CA ASN A 352 -7.16 -5.70 22.93
C ASN A 352 -8.09 -5.86 21.73
N LEU A 353 -7.66 -5.42 20.56
CA LEU A 353 -8.35 -5.62 19.29
C LEU A 353 -7.56 -6.63 18.46
N ILE A 354 -8.21 -7.74 18.10
CA ILE A 354 -7.54 -8.88 17.47
C ILE A 354 -8.26 -9.23 16.19
N ILE A 355 -7.52 -9.31 15.07
CA ILE A 355 -8.02 -9.90 13.84
C ILE A 355 -7.39 -11.28 13.69
N HIS A 356 -8.22 -12.28 13.54
CA HIS A 356 -7.83 -13.63 13.19
C HIS A 356 -8.39 -14.01 11.82
N GLN A 357 -7.52 -14.53 10.96
CA GLN A 357 -7.87 -15.18 9.69
C GLN A 357 -7.14 -16.52 9.64
N GLY A 358 -7.75 -17.54 10.18
CA GLY A 358 -7.18 -18.89 10.27
C GLY A 358 -8.24 -19.96 10.02
N ALA A 359 -7.88 -21.21 10.29
CA ALA A 359 -8.79 -22.36 10.08
C ALA A 359 -10.08 -22.23 10.88
N GLU A 360 -10.03 -21.74 12.10
CA GLU A 360 -11.20 -21.54 12.97
C GLU A 360 -12.17 -20.49 12.43
N GLN A 361 -11.66 -19.52 11.65
CA GLN A 361 -12.44 -18.49 10.97
C GLN A 361 -12.76 -18.85 9.51
N ASN A 362 -12.56 -20.11 9.10
CA ASN A 362 -12.70 -20.54 7.71
C ASN A 362 -11.88 -19.69 6.72
N PHE A 363 -10.70 -19.23 7.14
CA PHE A 363 -9.79 -18.35 6.39
C PHE A 363 -10.40 -17.00 5.95
N LYS A 364 -11.44 -16.55 6.67
CA LYS A 364 -11.99 -15.18 6.56
C LYS A 364 -11.51 -14.34 7.74
N PRO A 365 -11.18 -13.05 7.56
CA PRO A 365 -10.79 -12.19 8.67
C PRO A 365 -11.97 -11.94 9.61
N VAL A 366 -11.75 -12.12 10.91
CA VAL A 366 -12.74 -11.88 11.97
C VAL A 366 -12.09 -11.02 13.04
N LEU A 367 -12.78 -9.96 13.45
CA LEU A 367 -12.31 -9.01 14.46
C LEU A 367 -12.92 -9.38 15.83
N TYR A 368 -12.06 -9.43 16.84
CA TYR A 368 -12.42 -9.69 18.23
C TYR A 368 -12.04 -8.50 19.13
N ILE A 369 -12.83 -8.29 20.17
CA ILE A 369 -12.62 -7.29 21.23
C ILE A 369 -12.47 -8.05 22.54
N GLU A 370 -11.30 -7.98 23.14
CA GLU A 370 -10.99 -8.59 24.44
C GLU A 370 -10.75 -7.50 25.49
N PRO A 371 -11.49 -7.45 26.62
CA PRO A 371 -11.22 -6.48 27.66
C PRO A 371 -9.83 -6.71 28.25
N ALA A 372 -9.09 -5.64 28.51
CA ALA A 372 -7.77 -5.71 29.14
C ALA A 372 -7.86 -6.19 30.59
N ASP A 373 -8.97 -5.91 31.26
CA ASP A 373 -9.28 -6.40 32.62
C ASP A 373 -10.52 -7.33 32.59
N PRO A 374 -10.32 -8.65 32.58
CA PRO A 374 -11.42 -9.62 32.56
C PRO A 374 -12.31 -9.58 33.82
N GLU A 375 -11.82 -9.06 34.95
CA GLU A 375 -12.61 -8.97 36.19
C GLU A 375 -13.72 -7.93 36.08
N ASN A 376 -13.56 -6.91 35.25
CA ASN A 376 -14.50 -5.81 35.02
C ASN A 376 -15.36 -5.98 33.74
N ILE A 377 -15.48 -7.20 33.21
CA ILE A 377 -16.15 -7.49 31.93
C ILE A 377 -17.58 -6.93 31.84
N ASN A 378 -18.34 -6.90 32.95
CA ASN A 378 -19.73 -6.42 32.95
C ASN A 378 -19.83 -4.88 32.80
N ASP A 379 -18.87 -4.14 33.36
CA ASP A 379 -18.86 -2.68 33.20
C ASP A 379 -18.26 -2.30 31.85
N PHE A 380 -17.27 -3.03 31.37
CA PHE A 380 -16.75 -2.89 30.02
C PHE A 380 -17.84 -3.13 28.97
N GLU A 381 -18.69 -4.15 29.12
CA GLU A 381 -19.81 -4.45 28.22
C GLU A 381 -20.76 -3.26 28.06
N LYS A 382 -21.10 -2.59 29.16
CA LYS A 382 -22.00 -1.42 29.11
C LYS A 382 -21.40 -0.28 28.28
N VAL A 383 -20.11 -0.03 28.46
CA VAL A 383 -19.38 0.99 27.69
C VAL A 383 -19.28 0.58 26.23
N LEU A 384 -18.89 -0.68 25.96
CA LEU A 384 -18.78 -1.22 24.62
C LEU A 384 -20.10 -1.10 23.84
N LEU A 385 -21.22 -1.55 24.41
CA LEU A 385 -22.53 -1.50 23.75
C LEU A 385 -22.98 -0.06 23.48
N ASN A 386 -22.67 0.87 24.38
CA ASN A 386 -23.00 2.27 24.21
C ASN A 386 -22.19 2.93 23.06
N GLU A 387 -20.86 2.77 23.07
CA GLU A 387 -19.98 3.43 22.07
C GLU A 387 -20.06 2.74 20.71
N PHE A 388 -20.26 1.42 20.68
CA PHE A 388 -20.38 0.66 19.44
C PHE A 388 -21.60 1.08 18.58
N SER A 389 -22.60 1.69 19.19
CA SER A 389 -23.75 2.24 18.46
C SER A 389 -23.36 3.25 17.37
N GLY A 390 -22.24 3.97 17.55
CA GLY A 390 -21.67 4.87 16.54
C GLY A 390 -21.13 4.11 15.33
N ILE A 391 -20.50 2.97 15.56
CA ILE A 391 -20.02 2.09 14.47
C ILE A 391 -21.22 1.52 13.71
N GLN A 392 -22.27 1.06 14.40
CA GLN A 392 -23.48 0.53 13.75
C GLN A 392 -24.20 1.59 12.89
N ALA A 393 -24.12 2.85 13.26
CA ALA A 393 -24.68 3.94 12.47
C ALA A 393 -23.94 4.14 11.13
N ASN A 394 -22.63 3.96 11.13
CA ASN A 394 -21.78 4.08 9.95
C ASN A 394 -21.74 2.80 9.10
N TYR A 395 -21.90 1.64 9.75
CA TYR A 395 -21.85 0.30 9.15
C TYR A 395 -23.12 -0.50 9.53
N PRO A 396 -24.28 -0.20 8.92
CA PRO A 396 -25.54 -0.88 9.24
C PRO A 396 -25.45 -2.39 9.13
N GLY A 397 -25.91 -3.09 10.17
CA GLY A 397 -25.89 -4.55 10.25
C GLY A 397 -24.61 -5.14 10.86
N VAL A 398 -23.59 -4.33 11.16
CA VAL A 398 -22.47 -4.79 11.99
C VAL A 398 -22.94 -4.94 13.43
N GLU A 399 -22.68 -6.11 14.03
CA GLU A 399 -23.19 -6.49 15.34
C GLU A 399 -22.09 -7.03 16.24
N LEU A 400 -22.34 -7.07 17.54
CA LEU A 400 -21.47 -7.71 18.54
C LEU A 400 -22.08 -9.05 18.96
N LYS A 401 -21.32 -10.11 18.83
CA LYS A 401 -21.64 -11.43 19.37
C LYS A 401 -20.78 -11.69 20.59
N LYS A 402 -21.41 -11.73 21.76
CA LYS A 402 -20.71 -12.04 23.04
C LYS A 402 -20.23 -13.49 23.04
N LEU A 403 -18.96 -13.66 23.38
CA LEU A 403 -18.31 -14.93 23.69
C LEU A 403 -18.10 -15.07 25.20
N GLU A 404 -17.33 -16.05 25.64
CA GLU A 404 -17.12 -16.27 27.10
C GLU A 404 -16.39 -15.09 27.77
N SER A 405 -15.31 -14.59 27.14
CA SER A 405 -14.45 -13.52 27.68
C SER A 405 -14.17 -12.37 26.69
N SER A 406 -14.87 -12.33 25.57
CA SER A 406 -14.62 -11.38 24.47
C SER A 406 -15.88 -11.15 23.65
N TRP A 407 -15.77 -10.33 22.62
CA TRP A 407 -16.82 -10.13 21.60
C TRP A 407 -16.25 -10.32 20.21
N GLU A 408 -16.98 -11.05 19.38
CA GLU A 408 -16.78 -11.12 17.93
C GLU A 408 -17.56 -9.98 17.28
N VAL A 409 -16.90 -9.25 16.40
CA VAL A 409 -17.56 -8.26 15.55
C VAL A 409 -18.09 -8.99 14.31
N VAL A 410 -19.41 -9.17 14.25
CA VAL A 410 -20.09 -9.82 13.13
C VAL A 410 -20.30 -8.82 12.02
N VAL A 411 -19.69 -9.07 10.87
CA VAL A 411 -19.74 -8.17 9.71
C VAL A 411 -20.61 -8.78 8.62
N PRO A 412 -21.64 -8.07 8.10
CA PRO A 412 -22.44 -8.53 6.96
C PRO A 412 -21.59 -8.75 5.70
N GLU A 413 -21.94 -9.77 4.91
CA GLU A 413 -21.21 -10.16 3.70
C GLU A 413 -21.07 -9.01 2.67
N ILE A 414 -21.98 -8.06 2.67
CA ILE A 414 -21.95 -6.88 1.78
C ILE A 414 -20.67 -6.04 1.94
N TYR A 415 -20.01 -6.08 3.09
CA TYR A 415 -18.78 -5.35 3.36
C TYR A 415 -17.51 -6.14 3.01
N HIS A 416 -17.63 -7.45 2.78
CA HIS A 416 -16.51 -8.31 2.37
C HIS A 416 -16.34 -8.29 0.84
N VAL A 417 -15.97 -7.14 0.30
CA VAL A 417 -15.93 -6.89 -1.15
C VAL A 417 -14.73 -7.50 -1.87
N GLY A 418 -13.71 -7.92 -1.13
CA GLY A 418 -12.52 -8.60 -1.64
C GLY A 418 -11.46 -7.66 -2.24
N HIS A 419 -10.25 -8.20 -2.34
CA HIS A 419 -9.04 -7.47 -2.71
C HIS A 419 -9.12 -6.71 -4.05
N GLU A 420 -9.77 -7.29 -5.05
CA GLU A 420 -9.88 -6.67 -6.37
C GLU A 420 -10.73 -5.38 -6.33
N THR A 421 -11.80 -5.35 -5.50
CA THR A 421 -12.61 -4.14 -5.28
C THR A 421 -11.84 -3.08 -4.49
N HIS A 422 -10.94 -3.50 -3.59
CA HIS A 422 -10.09 -2.56 -2.87
C HIS A 422 -9.19 -1.74 -3.81
N PHE A 423 -8.78 -2.29 -4.97
CA PHE A 423 -8.06 -1.51 -5.99
C PHE A 423 -8.91 -0.37 -6.55
N ALA A 424 -10.18 -0.63 -6.83
CA ALA A 424 -11.10 0.41 -7.28
C ALA A 424 -11.26 1.51 -6.22
N GLN A 425 -11.42 1.13 -4.95
CA GLN A 425 -11.55 2.09 -3.84
C GLN A 425 -10.29 2.95 -3.65
N VAL A 426 -9.09 2.38 -3.80
CA VAL A 426 -7.83 3.16 -3.78
C VAL A 426 -7.78 4.11 -4.99
N MET A 427 -8.16 3.64 -6.17
CA MET A 427 -8.20 4.49 -7.38
C MET A 427 -9.20 5.64 -7.23
N GLU A 428 -10.42 5.39 -6.76
CA GLU A 428 -11.41 6.43 -6.46
C GLU A 428 -10.88 7.47 -5.48
N LYS A 429 -10.17 7.01 -4.44
CA LYS A 429 -9.54 7.91 -3.48
C LYS A 429 -8.43 8.75 -4.11
N TYR A 430 -7.61 8.16 -4.97
CA TYR A 430 -6.58 8.87 -5.69
C TYR A 430 -7.16 9.90 -6.66
N LEU A 431 -8.24 9.56 -7.39
CA LEU A 431 -8.97 10.51 -8.24
C LEU A 431 -9.48 11.71 -7.44
N GLN A 432 -9.97 11.47 -6.21
CA GLN A 432 -10.36 12.57 -5.32
C GLN A 432 -9.17 13.45 -4.94
N PHE A 433 -8.00 12.87 -4.65
CA PHE A 433 -6.78 13.65 -4.35
C PHE A 433 -6.31 14.47 -5.54
N LEU A 434 -6.46 13.96 -6.76
CA LEU A 434 -6.18 14.76 -7.99
C LEU A 434 -7.09 15.98 -8.06
N VAL A 435 -8.38 15.84 -7.75
CA VAL A 435 -9.33 16.98 -7.70
C VAL A 435 -9.00 17.94 -6.57
N ASP A 436 -8.62 17.41 -5.39
CA ASP A 436 -8.21 18.23 -4.24
C ASP A 436 -6.87 18.96 -4.50
N GLY A 437 -6.10 18.54 -5.52
CA GLY A 437 -4.79 19.06 -5.89
C GLY A 437 -3.68 18.73 -4.89
N LYS A 438 -3.97 17.88 -3.90
CA LYS A 438 -3.01 17.50 -2.84
C LYS A 438 -3.40 16.21 -2.14
N LEU A 439 -2.41 15.56 -1.56
CA LEU A 439 -2.60 14.51 -0.55
C LEU A 439 -2.82 15.17 0.84
N PRO A 440 -3.44 14.46 1.80
CA PRO A 440 -3.40 14.86 3.20
C PRO A 440 -1.96 15.08 3.68
N ASP A 441 -1.75 16.08 4.54
CA ASP A 441 -0.41 16.51 4.97
C ASP A 441 0.43 15.37 5.61
N TRP A 442 -0.22 14.34 6.12
CA TRP A 442 0.44 13.18 6.73
C TRP A 442 0.80 12.06 5.75
N GLU A 443 0.19 11.99 4.54
CA GLU A 443 0.39 10.85 3.62
C GLU A 443 1.83 10.74 3.12
N VAL A 444 2.43 11.82 2.62
CA VAL A 444 3.80 11.77 2.10
C VAL A 444 4.82 11.44 3.19
N PRO A 445 4.83 12.11 4.37
CA PRO A 445 5.72 11.71 5.46
C PRO A 445 5.54 10.25 5.88
N ASN A 446 4.29 9.75 5.92
CA ASN A 446 4.01 8.38 6.36
C ASN A 446 4.38 7.35 5.28
N MET A 447 4.26 7.66 3.98
CA MET A 447 4.84 6.83 2.90
C MET A 447 6.37 6.75 3.04
N ILE A 448 7.05 7.87 3.26
CA ILE A 448 8.50 7.90 3.50
C ILE A 448 8.86 7.04 4.73
N ALA A 449 8.15 7.21 5.84
CA ALA A 449 8.36 6.45 7.08
C ALA A 449 8.16 4.94 6.88
N LYS A 450 7.16 4.54 6.12
CA LYS A 450 6.87 3.15 5.75
C LYS A 450 8.02 2.52 4.96
N TYR A 451 8.46 3.17 3.89
CA TYR A 451 9.55 2.65 3.06
C TYR A 451 10.90 2.69 3.77
N TYR A 452 11.14 3.67 4.64
CA TYR A 452 12.28 3.64 5.56
C TYR A 452 12.26 2.40 6.44
N THR A 453 11.14 2.13 7.10
CA THR A 453 11.02 1.00 8.03
C THR A 453 11.33 -0.33 7.34
N THR A 454 10.74 -0.58 6.17
CA THR A 454 10.92 -1.84 5.46
C THR A 454 12.34 -2.00 4.88
N THR A 455 12.89 -0.96 4.25
CA THR A 455 14.23 -1.02 3.65
C THR A 455 15.33 -1.05 4.72
N LYS A 456 15.14 -0.33 5.84
CA LYS A 456 16.07 -0.37 6.99
C LYS A 456 16.04 -1.72 7.69
N ALA A 457 14.86 -2.37 7.79
CA ALA A 457 14.75 -3.73 8.28
C ALA A 457 15.52 -4.72 7.39
N LEU A 458 15.44 -4.57 6.05
CA LEU A 458 16.19 -5.40 5.12
C LEU A 458 17.71 -5.23 5.32
N GLU A 459 18.20 -3.99 5.40
CA GLU A 459 19.62 -3.70 5.66
C GLU A 459 20.09 -4.37 6.97
N MET A 460 19.32 -4.23 8.07
CA MET A 460 19.61 -4.86 9.36
C MET A 460 19.61 -6.39 9.31
N ALA A 461 18.75 -6.98 8.49
CA ALA A 461 18.66 -8.44 8.30
C ALA A 461 19.78 -8.99 7.39
N GLY A 462 20.72 -8.15 6.94
CA GLY A 462 21.81 -8.54 6.03
C GLY A 462 21.34 -8.81 4.60
N GLY A 463 20.29 -8.15 4.16
CA GLY A 463 19.88 -8.08 2.76
C GLY A 463 20.90 -7.32 1.91
N ALA A 464 20.84 -7.51 0.60
CA ALA A 464 21.69 -6.74 -0.32
C ALA A 464 21.32 -5.23 -0.28
N ASP A 465 22.35 -4.40 -0.25
CA ASP A 465 22.22 -2.94 -0.38
C ASP A 465 21.76 -2.55 -1.79
#